data_93a9b81d355ad852fd79f6ac2a6fb8ae
#
_entry.id   93a9b81d355ad852fd79f6ac2a6fb8ae
#
_cell.length_a   1.000
_cell.length_b   1.000
_cell.length_c   1.000
_cell.angle_alpha   90.00
_cell.angle_beta   90.00
_cell.angle_gamma   90.00
#
_symmetry.space_group_name_H-M   'P 1'
#
loop_
_entity.id
_entity.type
_entity.pdbx_description
1 polymer ?
#
loop_
_entity_poly.entity_id
_entity_poly.type
_entity_poly.pdbx_seq_one_letter_code
_entity_poly.pdbx_strand_id
1 'polypeptide(L)'
;DFLDLFTKNLENFKIGDPLDKKTDIGPLIRPSEVERVHSWIKEAEKDGAKLLAGGQKISETSYDKTILLNPSDSSTISKNEVFGPVVCIYAYDDFDKTIEKANLTDVSFQASIFSNEIKEVLNFYDKINASAVFHNDHTAFRVDWMPFAGLKHSGYGVGGIKYTMEDMQIDKMLILKK
;
A
#
# COMPACT_ATOMS: atom_id res chain seq x y z
N ASP A 1 -9.75 12.10 17.07
CA ASP A 1 -9.35 10.86 17.75
C ASP A 1 -8.46 9.94 16.90
N PHE A 2 -8.91 9.49 15.68
CA PHE A 2 -8.08 8.59 14.83
C PHE A 2 -6.74 9.23 14.46
N LEU A 3 -6.75 10.44 13.92
CA LEU A 3 -5.53 11.14 13.51
C LEU A 3 -4.56 11.38 14.66
N ASP A 4 -5.07 11.74 15.82
CA ASP A 4 -4.25 11.99 17.01
C ASP A 4 -3.55 10.70 17.48
N LEU A 5 -4.32 9.60 17.53
CA LEU A 5 -3.78 8.29 17.90
C LEU A 5 -2.78 7.79 16.87
N PHE A 6 -3.09 7.94 15.59
CA PHE A 6 -2.22 7.49 14.49
C PHE A 6 -0.90 8.27 14.49
N THR A 7 -0.96 9.60 14.59
CA THR A 7 0.23 10.47 14.65
C THR A 7 1.08 10.16 15.89
N LYS A 8 0.44 9.99 17.06
CA LYS A 8 1.13 9.63 18.30
C LYS A 8 1.84 8.27 18.19
N ASN A 9 1.18 7.27 17.61
CA ASN A 9 1.82 5.96 17.42
C ASN A 9 3.00 6.00 16.46
N LEU A 10 2.99 6.91 15.48
CA LEU A 10 4.10 7.08 14.55
C LEU A 10 5.42 7.47 15.25
N GLU A 11 5.34 8.18 16.37
CA GLU A 11 6.52 8.58 17.15
C GLU A 11 7.33 7.38 17.65
N ASN A 12 6.68 6.24 17.88
CA ASN A 12 7.32 5.02 18.37
C ASN A 12 8.23 4.34 17.35
N PHE A 13 8.03 4.62 16.04
CA PHE A 13 8.83 4.00 14.98
C PHE A 13 10.20 4.65 14.84
N LYS A 14 11.24 3.85 14.87
CA LYS A 14 12.64 4.26 14.73
C LYS A 14 13.12 4.15 13.28
N ILE A 15 13.65 5.25 12.77
CA ILE A 15 14.38 5.26 11.51
C ILE A 15 15.85 5.02 11.81
N GLY A 16 16.51 4.13 11.09
CA GLY A 16 17.92 3.83 11.35
C GLY A 16 18.54 2.79 10.43
N ASP A 17 19.68 2.26 10.88
CA ASP A 17 20.41 1.21 10.20
C ASP A 17 19.57 -0.09 10.21
N PRO A 18 19.34 -0.75 9.06
CA PRO A 18 18.60 -1.99 8.98
C PRO A 18 19.28 -3.18 9.69
N LEU A 19 20.54 -3.07 10.02
CA LEU A 19 21.26 -4.07 10.83
C LEU A 19 21.03 -3.90 12.35
N ASP A 20 20.53 -2.75 12.80
CA ASP A 20 20.11 -2.57 14.20
C ASP A 20 18.68 -3.13 14.38
N LYS A 21 18.56 -4.13 15.27
CA LYS A 21 17.27 -4.78 15.61
C LYS A 21 16.22 -3.81 16.17
N LYS A 22 16.60 -2.60 16.54
CA LYS A 22 15.70 -1.56 17.05
C LYS A 22 15.19 -0.63 15.96
N THR A 23 15.62 -0.81 14.73
CA THR A 23 15.16 -0.03 13.58
C THR A 23 13.88 -0.62 13.03
N ASP A 24 12.85 0.21 12.92
CA ASP A 24 11.57 -0.14 12.32
C ASP A 24 11.49 0.27 10.84
N ILE A 25 12.13 1.37 10.48
CA ILE A 25 12.12 1.93 9.12
C ILE A 25 13.58 2.11 8.67
N GLY A 26 13.95 1.36 7.65
CA GLY A 26 15.27 1.43 7.01
C GLY A 26 15.36 2.54 5.94
N PRO A 27 16.51 2.65 5.26
CA PRO A 27 16.72 3.62 4.19
C PRO A 27 15.95 3.24 2.93
N LEU A 28 15.69 4.23 2.08
CA LEU A 28 15.27 4.03 0.70
C LEU A 28 16.43 3.45 -0.12
N ILE A 29 16.10 2.86 -1.27
CA ILE A 29 17.09 2.10 -2.06
C ILE A 29 18.26 2.96 -2.59
N ARG A 30 18.04 4.26 -2.77
CA ARG A 30 19.06 5.20 -3.29
C ARG A 30 18.68 6.67 -3.00
N PRO A 31 19.65 7.59 -3.05
CA PRO A 31 19.41 9.02 -2.76
C PRO A 31 18.34 9.67 -3.66
N SER A 32 18.26 9.30 -4.94
CA SER A 32 17.27 9.85 -5.84
C SER A 32 15.82 9.57 -5.42
N GLU A 33 15.56 8.49 -4.66
CA GLU A 33 14.23 8.18 -4.13
C GLU A 33 13.86 9.12 -2.97
N VAL A 34 14.84 9.54 -2.17
CA VAL A 34 14.62 10.55 -1.13
C VAL A 34 14.21 11.89 -1.76
N GLU A 35 14.88 12.28 -2.86
CA GLU A 35 14.53 13.50 -3.60
C GLU A 35 13.14 13.39 -4.24
N ARG A 36 12.83 12.25 -4.84
CA ARG A 36 11.52 12.01 -5.46
C ARG A 36 10.40 12.09 -4.42
N VAL A 37 10.51 11.37 -3.30
CA VAL A 37 9.51 11.39 -2.22
C VAL A 37 9.37 12.80 -1.66
N HIS A 38 10.48 13.50 -1.43
CA HIS A 38 10.44 14.87 -0.93
C HIS A 38 9.71 15.81 -1.90
N SER A 39 10.02 15.73 -3.20
CA SER A 39 9.36 16.57 -4.21
C SER A 39 7.86 16.35 -4.27
N TRP A 40 7.40 15.09 -4.19
CA TRP A 40 5.98 14.75 -4.20
C TRP A 40 5.23 15.25 -2.95
N ILE A 41 5.89 15.19 -1.79
CA ILE A 41 5.32 15.75 -0.56
C ILE A 41 5.21 17.27 -0.66
N LYS A 42 6.25 17.96 -1.17
CA LYS A 42 6.21 19.42 -1.35
C LYS A 42 5.19 19.86 -2.39
N GLU A 43 5.00 19.09 -3.47
CA GLU A 43 3.92 19.30 -4.42
C GLU A 43 2.55 19.21 -3.72
N ALA A 44 2.32 18.12 -2.98
CA ALA A 44 1.06 17.91 -2.28
C ALA A 44 0.76 19.01 -1.25
N GLU A 45 1.76 19.46 -0.48
CA GLU A 45 1.60 20.59 0.46
C GLU A 45 1.22 21.89 -0.27
N LYS A 46 1.86 22.17 -1.41
CA LYS A 46 1.54 23.32 -2.25
C LYS A 46 0.13 23.28 -2.81
N ASP A 47 -0.37 22.08 -3.09
CA ASP A 47 -1.70 21.81 -3.62
C ASP A 47 -2.76 21.68 -2.50
N GLY A 48 -2.40 21.99 -1.25
CA GLY A 48 -3.32 22.10 -0.12
C GLY A 48 -3.36 20.93 0.84
N ALA A 49 -2.52 19.89 0.66
CA ALA A 49 -2.40 18.81 1.63
C ALA A 49 -1.85 19.35 2.96
N LYS A 50 -2.38 18.84 4.08
CA LYS A 50 -1.86 19.19 5.39
C LYS A 50 -0.83 18.14 5.84
N LEU A 51 0.41 18.59 6.05
CA LEU A 51 1.44 17.77 6.67
C LEU A 51 1.15 17.65 8.18
N LEU A 52 0.89 16.43 8.67
CA LEU A 52 0.61 16.15 10.08
C LEU A 52 1.87 15.72 10.84
N ALA A 53 2.78 15.01 10.17
CA ALA A 53 4.05 14.55 10.74
C ALA A 53 5.09 14.33 9.65
N GLY A 54 6.36 14.39 10.00
CA GLY A 54 7.50 14.08 9.13
C GLY A 54 7.76 15.13 8.05
N GLY A 55 7.92 14.69 6.82
CA GLY A 55 8.14 15.56 5.66
C GLY A 55 9.57 16.07 5.50
N GLN A 56 10.55 15.45 6.19
CA GLN A 56 11.95 15.86 6.20
C GLN A 56 12.86 14.76 5.68
N LYS A 57 13.95 15.15 5.01
CA LYS A 57 15.06 14.27 4.72
C LYS A 57 15.89 14.05 5.99
N ILE A 58 16.13 12.80 6.35
CA ILE A 58 16.93 12.45 7.55
C ILE A 58 18.40 12.28 7.15
N SER A 59 18.65 11.65 5.99
CA SER A 59 19.97 11.48 5.42
C SER A 59 19.87 11.44 3.89
N GLU A 60 20.98 11.14 3.22
CA GLU A 60 20.97 10.96 1.76
C GLU A 60 20.03 9.85 1.30
N THR A 61 19.81 8.82 2.11
CA THR A 61 19.00 7.65 1.77
C THR A 61 17.80 7.46 2.70
N SER A 62 17.66 8.24 3.76
CA SER A 62 16.57 8.09 4.72
C SER A 62 15.60 9.27 4.70
N TYR A 63 14.33 8.98 4.72
CA TYR A 63 13.26 9.96 4.76
C TYR A 63 12.41 9.76 6.01
N ASP A 64 11.87 10.86 6.56
CA ASP A 64 11.07 10.81 7.77
C ASP A 64 9.70 10.15 7.51
N LYS A 65 9.22 9.45 8.52
CA LYS A 65 7.88 8.86 8.57
C LYS A 65 6.84 9.97 8.48
N THR A 66 6.09 9.99 7.39
CA THR A 66 5.32 11.16 6.97
C THR A 66 3.83 10.84 6.86
N ILE A 67 3.01 11.75 7.38
CA ILE A 67 1.55 11.70 7.25
C ILE A 67 1.08 12.96 6.54
N LEU A 68 0.39 12.75 5.41
CA LEU A 68 -0.34 13.79 4.68
C LEU A 68 -1.84 13.60 4.82
N LEU A 69 -2.54 14.66 5.17
CA LEU A 69 -4.00 14.68 5.26
C LEU A 69 -4.60 15.37 4.02
N ASN A 70 -5.52 14.68 3.38
CA ASN A 70 -6.29 15.13 2.22
C ASN A 70 -5.41 15.74 1.09
N PRO A 71 -4.36 15.03 0.60
CA PRO A 71 -3.72 15.49 -0.61
C PRO A 71 -4.72 15.49 -1.76
N SER A 72 -4.52 16.40 -2.73
CA SER A 72 -5.40 16.48 -3.91
C SER A 72 -5.40 15.17 -4.68
N ASP A 73 -6.54 14.75 -5.21
CA ASP A 73 -6.67 13.57 -6.08
C ASP A 73 -5.84 13.71 -7.37
N SER A 74 -5.54 14.94 -7.77
CA SER A 74 -4.70 15.24 -8.94
C SER A 74 -3.21 15.20 -8.64
N SER A 75 -2.78 15.26 -7.37
CA SER A 75 -1.37 15.28 -6.99
C SER A 75 -0.65 13.97 -7.36
N THR A 76 0.63 14.07 -7.62
CA THR A 76 1.47 12.93 -8.00
C THR A 76 1.45 11.83 -6.94
N ILE A 77 1.46 12.23 -5.66
CA ILE A 77 1.47 11.30 -4.52
C ILE A 77 0.16 10.52 -4.36
N SER A 78 -0.97 11.06 -4.86
CA SER A 78 -2.28 10.40 -4.82
C SER A 78 -2.48 9.40 -5.95
N LYS A 79 -1.74 9.54 -7.05
CA LYS A 79 -1.89 8.74 -8.27
C LYS A 79 -0.88 7.61 -8.38
N ASN A 80 0.27 7.75 -7.73
CA ASN A 80 1.39 6.84 -7.89
C ASN A 80 1.75 6.16 -6.58
N GLU A 81 2.31 4.97 -6.67
CA GLU A 81 2.87 4.25 -5.53
C GLU A 81 4.13 4.96 -5.02
N VAL A 82 4.13 5.34 -3.74
CA VAL A 82 5.21 6.20 -3.20
C VAL A 82 6.51 5.43 -2.99
N PHE A 83 6.48 4.15 -2.65
CA PHE A 83 7.65 3.35 -2.25
C PHE A 83 8.54 4.08 -1.23
N GLY A 84 7.91 4.56 -0.17
CA GLY A 84 8.57 5.33 0.89
C GLY A 84 7.72 5.41 2.16
N PRO A 85 8.26 5.93 3.25
CA PRO A 85 7.59 5.96 4.55
C PRO A 85 6.53 7.08 4.64
N VAL A 86 5.56 7.04 3.74
CA VAL A 86 4.52 8.06 3.60
C VAL A 86 3.14 7.42 3.64
N VAL A 87 2.23 8.00 4.42
CA VAL A 87 0.82 7.64 4.47
C VAL A 87 -0.03 8.86 4.09
N CYS A 88 -0.89 8.68 3.10
CA CYS A 88 -1.90 9.65 2.72
C CYS A 88 -3.24 9.27 3.37
N ILE A 89 -3.84 10.19 4.10
CA ILE A 89 -5.13 9.99 4.79
C ILE A 89 -6.17 10.89 4.14
N TYR A 90 -7.32 10.34 3.80
CA TYR A 90 -8.44 11.03 3.18
C TYR A 90 -9.69 10.88 4.06
N ALA A 91 -10.32 11.99 4.41
CA ALA A 91 -11.64 11.95 5.01
C ALA A 91 -12.69 11.65 3.94
N TYR A 92 -13.72 10.90 4.30
CA TYR A 92 -14.83 10.60 3.40
C TYR A 92 -16.16 10.58 4.16
N ASP A 93 -17.23 10.88 3.42
CA ASP A 93 -18.62 10.84 3.91
C ASP A 93 -19.46 9.80 3.17
N ASP A 94 -19.00 9.34 2.02
CA ASP A 94 -19.67 8.37 1.14
C ASP A 94 -18.74 7.19 0.88
N PHE A 95 -19.11 6.05 1.44
CA PHE A 95 -18.27 4.83 1.38
C PHE A 95 -18.17 4.27 -0.05
N ASP A 96 -19.26 4.26 -0.80
CA ASP A 96 -19.28 3.72 -2.17
C ASP A 96 -18.40 4.59 -3.10
N LYS A 97 -18.51 5.91 -3.03
CA LYS A 97 -17.63 6.82 -3.77
C LYS A 97 -16.17 6.68 -3.38
N THR A 98 -15.90 6.35 -2.13
CA THR A 98 -14.53 6.10 -1.67
C THR A 98 -13.95 4.86 -2.31
N ILE A 99 -14.74 3.79 -2.46
CA ILE A 99 -14.33 2.58 -3.17
C ILE A 99 -14.09 2.88 -4.66
N GLU A 100 -15.01 3.61 -5.29
CA GLU A 100 -14.86 4.05 -6.68
C GLU A 100 -13.55 4.83 -6.88
N LYS A 101 -13.27 5.78 -5.99
CA LYS A 101 -12.02 6.57 -6.00
C LYS A 101 -10.79 5.69 -5.83
N ALA A 102 -10.79 4.76 -4.89
CA ALA A 102 -9.68 3.82 -4.68
C ALA A 102 -9.44 2.95 -5.93
N ASN A 103 -10.50 2.63 -6.66
CA ASN A 103 -10.42 1.85 -7.90
C ASN A 103 -9.90 2.63 -9.12
N LEU A 104 -9.76 3.96 -9.05
CA LEU A 104 -9.26 4.76 -10.18
C LEU A 104 -7.74 4.69 -10.36
N THR A 105 -6.99 4.21 -9.36
CA THR A 105 -5.53 4.07 -9.47
C THR A 105 -5.14 3.02 -10.51
N ASP A 106 -4.04 3.27 -11.22
CA ASP A 106 -3.48 2.33 -12.21
C ASP A 106 -2.76 1.13 -11.57
N VAL A 107 -2.59 1.15 -10.27
CA VAL A 107 -2.01 0.08 -9.47
C VAL A 107 -3.07 -0.46 -8.51
N SER A 108 -3.01 -1.76 -8.24
CA SER A 108 -3.92 -2.39 -7.28
C SER A 108 -3.33 -3.70 -6.79
N PHE A 109 -3.35 -3.90 -5.49
CA PHE A 109 -2.77 -5.10 -4.90
C PHE A 109 -3.61 -5.60 -3.73
N GLN A 110 -3.50 -5.01 -2.58
CA GLN A 110 -4.17 -5.42 -1.35
C GLN A 110 -4.96 -4.27 -0.74
N ALA A 111 -6.08 -4.59 -0.11
CA ALA A 111 -6.92 -3.63 0.60
C ALA A 111 -7.32 -4.19 1.97
N SER A 112 -7.59 -3.30 2.91
CA SER A 112 -8.09 -3.64 4.23
C SER A 112 -9.30 -2.78 4.57
N ILE A 113 -10.27 -3.40 5.25
CA ILE A 113 -11.43 -2.72 5.82
C ILE A 113 -11.51 -3.00 7.31
N PHE A 114 -11.73 -1.96 8.10
CA PHE A 114 -12.00 -2.04 9.54
C PHE A 114 -13.47 -1.70 9.78
N SER A 115 -14.27 -2.69 10.10
CA SER A 115 -15.70 -2.54 10.36
C SER A 115 -16.20 -3.67 11.26
N ASN A 116 -17.24 -3.38 12.06
CA ASN A 116 -17.98 -4.39 12.82
C ASN A 116 -19.19 -4.94 12.03
N GLU A 117 -19.50 -4.35 10.87
CA GLU A 117 -20.67 -4.67 10.05
C GLU A 117 -20.27 -5.58 8.87
N ILE A 118 -20.52 -6.88 8.99
CA ILE A 118 -20.16 -7.87 7.95
C ILE A 118 -20.75 -7.52 6.56
N LYS A 119 -21.89 -6.84 6.49
CA LYS A 119 -22.48 -6.41 5.23
C LYS A 119 -21.62 -5.36 4.51
N GLU A 120 -21.04 -4.44 5.27
CA GLU A 120 -20.09 -3.46 4.72
C GLU A 120 -18.81 -4.15 4.21
N VAL A 121 -18.33 -5.14 4.95
CA VAL A 121 -17.14 -5.93 4.55
C VAL A 121 -17.38 -6.65 3.23
N LEU A 122 -18.55 -7.30 3.08
CA LEU A 122 -18.90 -8.00 1.84
C LEU A 122 -19.13 -7.01 0.68
N ASN A 123 -19.79 -5.88 0.92
CA ASN A 123 -19.93 -4.82 -0.08
C ASN A 123 -18.58 -4.26 -0.55
N PHE A 124 -17.66 -4.06 0.39
CA PHE A 124 -16.29 -3.64 0.09
C PHE A 124 -15.55 -4.67 -0.75
N TYR A 125 -15.60 -5.94 -0.31
CA TYR A 125 -14.98 -7.06 -1.02
C TYR A 125 -15.46 -7.18 -2.46
N ASP A 126 -16.77 -7.06 -2.70
CA ASP A 126 -17.34 -7.19 -4.03
C ASP A 126 -16.95 -6.04 -4.98
N LYS A 127 -16.71 -4.85 -4.44
CA LYS A 127 -16.51 -3.63 -5.23
C LYS A 127 -15.05 -3.20 -5.39
N ILE A 128 -14.18 -3.53 -4.43
CA ILE A 128 -12.80 -3.08 -4.46
C ILE A 128 -11.95 -3.89 -5.44
N ASN A 129 -11.16 -3.22 -6.25
CA ASN A 129 -10.17 -3.86 -7.09
C ASN A 129 -8.92 -4.21 -6.26
N ALA A 130 -8.94 -5.34 -5.59
CA ALA A 130 -7.81 -5.87 -4.83
C ALA A 130 -7.70 -7.38 -5.00
N SER A 131 -6.50 -7.91 -5.05
CA SER A 131 -6.26 -9.36 -5.14
C SER A 131 -6.42 -10.08 -3.79
N ALA A 132 -6.27 -9.33 -2.69
CA ALA A 132 -6.59 -9.79 -1.34
C ALA A 132 -7.24 -8.66 -0.53
N VAL A 133 -8.29 -9.00 0.19
CA VAL A 133 -9.01 -8.08 1.08
C VAL A 133 -8.92 -8.61 2.50
N PHE A 134 -8.51 -7.74 3.41
CA PHE A 134 -8.35 -8.05 4.82
C PHE A 134 -9.44 -7.36 5.64
N HIS A 135 -9.95 -8.06 6.64
CA HIS A 135 -10.95 -7.54 7.56
C HIS A 135 -10.35 -7.40 8.96
N ASN A 136 -10.41 -6.20 9.52
CA ASN A 136 -9.90 -5.86 10.85
C ASN A 136 -8.44 -6.26 11.08
N ASP A 137 -7.65 -6.30 10.01
CA ASP A 137 -6.22 -6.57 10.05
C ASP A 137 -5.49 -5.75 8.99
N HIS A 138 -4.17 -5.68 9.09
CA HIS A 138 -3.32 -4.99 8.12
C HIS A 138 -3.03 -5.87 6.89
N THR A 139 -2.65 -5.24 5.80
CA THR A 139 -2.37 -5.92 4.51
C THR A 139 -1.07 -6.72 4.48
N ALA A 140 -0.22 -6.64 5.50
CA ALA A 140 1.06 -7.36 5.55
C ALA A 140 0.95 -8.81 6.03
N PHE A 141 -0.24 -9.29 6.41
CA PHE A 141 -0.45 -10.71 6.73
C PHE A 141 -0.15 -11.58 5.52
N ARG A 142 0.64 -12.63 5.70
CA ARG A 142 0.99 -13.56 4.65
C ARG A 142 1.25 -14.95 5.17
N VAL A 143 0.80 -15.95 4.38
CA VAL A 143 1.17 -17.35 4.51
C VAL A 143 1.60 -17.88 3.13
N ASP A 144 2.53 -18.84 3.09
CA ASP A 144 3.19 -19.28 1.84
C ASP A 144 2.25 -19.91 0.82
N TRP A 145 1.14 -20.47 1.26
CA TRP A 145 0.16 -21.12 0.38
C TRP A 145 -0.88 -20.16 -0.19
N MET A 146 -0.97 -18.91 0.30
CA MET A 146 -1.94 -17.95 -0.24
C MET A 146 -1.46 -17.36 -1.57
N PRO A 147 -2.39 -17.07 -2.51
CA PRO A 147 -2.03 -16.41 -3.76
C PRO A 147 -1.46 -15.01 -3.49
N PHE A 148 -0.49 -14.64 -4.30
CA PHE A 148 0.15 -13.33 -4.27
C PHE A 148 0.13 -12.74 -5.67
N ALA A 149 -0.81 -11.85 -5.93
CA ALA A 149 -1.04 -11.30 -7.26
C ALA A 149 -1.23 -9.79 -7.22
N GLY A 150 -0.53 -9.07 -8.09
CA GLY A 150 -0.87 -7.69 -8.42
C GLY A 150 -1.99 -7.65 -9.46
N LEU A 151 -2.80 -6.59 -9.41
CA LEU A 151 -3.77 -6.27 -10.44
C LEU A 151 -3.32 -5.03 -11.21
N LYS A 152 -3.84 -4.81 -12.40
CA LYS A 152 -3.50 -3.69 -13.27
C LYS A 152 -1.98 -3.63 -13.50
N HIS A 153 -1.33 -2.49 -13.23
CA HIS A 153 0.12 -2.32 -13.38
C HIS A 153 0.95 -2.85 -12.18
N SER A 154 0.31 -3.36 -11.13
CA SER A 154 1.02 -3.89 -9.96
C SER A 154 1.70 -5.25 -10.19
N GLY A 155 1.36 -5.98 -11.25
CA GLY A 155 2.03 -7.22 -11.58
C GLY A 155 1.29 -8.09 -12.58
N TYR A 156 1.97 -9.15 -13.05
CA TYR A 156 1.43 -10.17 -13.94
C TYR A 156 1.50 -11.54 -13.27
N GLY A 157 0.49 -12.37 -13.52
CA GLY A 157 0.43 -13.72 -12.98
C GLY A 157 0.12 -13.78 -11.48
N VAL A 158 0.16 -14.98 -10.94
CA VAL A 158 -0.10 -15.26 -9.52
C VAL A 158 1.11 -15.94 -8.91
N GLY A 159 1.74 -15.34 -7.92
CA GLY A 159 2.79 -15.95 -7.11
C GLY A 159 2.23 -16.85 -6.01
N GLY A 160 3.09 -17.63 -5.40
CA GLY A 160 2.78 -18.62 -4.38
C GLY A 160 3.19 -20.02 -4.83
N ILE A 161 3.48 -20.91 -3.88
CA ILE A 161 4.08 -22.24 -4.15
C ILE A 161 3.30 -23.00 -5.23
N LYS A 162 1.99 -23.17 -5.03
CA LYS A 162 1.12 -23.90 -5.96
C LYS A 162 1.16 -23.30 -7.37
N TYR A 163 0.96 -21.99 -7.48
CA TYR A 163 0.85 -21.29 -8.76
C TYR A 163 2.18 -21.31 -9.51
N THR A 164 3.29 -21.07 -8.82
CA THR A 164 4.63 -21.11 -9.42
C THR A 164 4.98 -22.53 -9.89
N MET A 165 4.55 -23.57 -9.18
CA MET A 165 4.71 -24.95 -9.64
C MET A 165 3.89 -25.26 -10.89
N GLU A 166 2.64 -24.77 -10.95
CA GLU A 166 1.78 -24.93 -12.12
C GLU A 166 2.40 -24.23 -13.35
N ASP A 167 2.92 -22.99 -13.18
CA ASP A 167 3.61 -22.25 -14.26
C ASP A 167 4.87 -22.95 -14.80
N MET A 168 5.51 -23.81 -13.98
CA MET A 168 6.70 -24.57 -14.38
C MET A 168 6.36 -25.93 -15.02
N GLN A 169 5.09 -26.28 -15.13
CA GLN A 169 4.64 -27.57 -15.65
C GLN A 169 3.99 -27.42 -17.01
N ILE A 170 4.03 -28.49 -17.78
CA ILE A 170 3.33 -28.61 -19.06
C ILE A 170 2.45 -29.85 -19.01
N ASP A 171 1.18 -29.67 -19.28
CA ASP A 171 0.23 -30.77 -19.40
C ASP A 171 0.60 -31.70 -20.58
N LYS A 172 0.71 -33.00 -20.32
CA LYS A 172 0.96 -34.00 -21.35
C LYS A 172 -0.17 -35.04 -21.34
N MET A 173 -0.85 -35.14 -22.49
CA MET A 173 -1.96 -36.07 -22.67
C MET A 173 -1.47 -37.34 -23.36
N LEU A 174 -1.90 -38.52 -22.88
CA LEU A 174 -1.75 -39.81 -23.56
C LEU A 174 -3.13 -40.35 -23.91
N ILE A 175 -3.38 -40.57 -25.21
CA ILE A 175 -4.62 -41.16 -25.71
C ILE A 175 -4.31 -42.58 -26.24
N LEU A 176 -4.92 -43.57 -25.58
CA LEU A 176 -4.81 -44.98 -25.99
C LEU A 176 -6.10 -45.41 -26.67
N LYS A 177 -5.99 -45.87 -27.92
CA LYS A 177 -7.06 -46.57 -28.64
C LYS A 177 -6.87 -48.10 -28.52
N LYS A 178 -7.97 -48.80 -28.20
CA LYS A 178 -8.01 -50.26 -28.38
C LYS A 178 -8.28 -50.63 -29.82
#